data_3fa7cf3a662128a7bf7ed9b263602e47
#
_entry.id   3fa7cf3a662128a7bf7ed9b263602e47
#
_cell.length_a   1.000
_cell.length_b   1.000
_cell.length_c   1.000
_cell.angle_alpha   90.00
_cell.angle_beta   90.00
_cell.angle_gamma   90.00
#
_symmetry.space_group_name_H-M   'P 1'
#
loop_
_entity.id
_entity.type
_entity.pdbx_description
1 polymer ?
#
loop_
_entity_poly.entity_id
_entity_poly.type
_entity_poly.pdbx_seq_one_letter_code
_entity_poly.pdbx_strand_id
1 'polypeptide(L)'
;MFNKSITAVACALALATTIGCSEAPKDNSPVTDAKKEVTGEPSPLKAAAPAVDRGKLFYAVQNRSDEDKVRNEARHPIQTLEFFKVAPGMSVAEALPGGGWYSKILAYYLGAEGQLHGINYNDDMWARFGFFSEEAIKSAIEGTAAFPGKVKEFAENPPASTGFTFADAPDSLAGTVDRVLFIRALHNLNRFEKEAGTMTEALKTTRMLLKDGGLVGVVQHQAPESSSDSWADGSAGYLKKSAVIEAFNNAGFELVSDADFNENPNDIPTEKDIVWRLPPTYSGTSEDPKLKAKVDTIGESNRMTLLFKKSL
;
A
#
# COMPACT_ATOMS: atom_id res chain seq x y z
N MET A 1 22.47 53.51 -2.69
CA MET A 1 21.72 54.72 -3.01
C MET A 1 20.32 54.37 -3.36
N PHE A 2 19.37 55.05 -2.64
CA PHE A 2 17.90 55.07 -2.81
C PHE A 2 17.15 53.75 -2.53
N ASN A 3 16.53 53.46 -1.44
CA ASN A 3 15.65 54.09 -0.39
C ASN A 3 14.25 54.50 -0.90
N LYS A 4 13.27 54.13 -0.08
CA LYS A 4 11.84 54.57 0.06
C LYS A 4 10.78 53.66 -0.57
N SER A 5 9.59 53.45 0.02
CA SER A 5 9.03 53.80 1.34
C SER A 5 7.68 53.08 1.47
N ILE A 6 7.33 52.82 2.69
CA ILE A 6 6.06 52.38 3.31
C ILE A 6 4.88 53.26 2.89
N THR A 7 3.67 52.65 2.74
CA THR A 7 2.42 53.37 3.10
C THR A 7 1.39 52.38 3.64
N ALA A 8 1.07 52.53 4.91
CA ALA A 8 -0.07 51.96 5.60
C ALA A 8 -1.26 52.93 5.46
N VAL A 9 -2.46 52.38 5.27
CA VAL A 9 -3.71 53.13 5.49
C VAL A 9 -4.62 52.33 6.34
N ALA A 10 -4.83 52.83 7.57
CA ALA A 10 -5.92 52.44 8.46
C ALA A 10 -7.06 53.41 8.25
N CYS A 11 -8.32 52.93 8.28
CA CYS A 11 -9.49 53.74 8.56
C CYS A 11 -10.50 52.97 9.41
N ALA A 12 -10.92 53.70 10.42
CA ALA A 12 -11.74 53.24 11.53
C ALA A 12 -13.25 53.63 11.38
N LEU A 13 -14.05 52.89 12.13
CA LEU A 13 -15.36 53.19 12.80
C LEU A 13 -16.43 54.01 12.10
N ALA A 14 -17.66 53.49 12.17
CA ALA A 14 -18.83 54.21 12.73
C ALA A 14 -19.94 53.26 13.19
N LEU A 15 -20.33 53.38 14.46
CA LEU A 15 -21.55 52.84 15.09
C LEU A 15 -22.77 53.66 14.64
N ALA A 16 -23.90 52.99 14.49
CA ALA A 16 -25.23 53.65 14.66
C ALA A 16 -26.22 52.64 15.26
N THR A 17 -26.67 52.94 16.46
CA THR A 17 -27.76 52.32 17.22
C THR A 17 -29.10 52.96 16.81
N THR A 18 -30.16 52.13 16.58
CA THR A 18 -31.53 52.56 16.73
C THR A 18 -32.35 51.50 17.45
N ILE A 19 -32.91 51.92 18.56
CA ILE A 19 -33.85 51.19 19.41
C ILE A 19 -35.26 51.39 18.78
N GLY A 20 -36.02 50.33 18.60
CA GLY A 20 -37.42 50.36 18.24
C GLY A 20 -38.18 49.30 19.03
N CYS A 21 -38.88 49.73 20.08
CA CYS A 21 -39.85 48.91 20.82
C CYS A 21 -41.13 48.78 20.03
N SER A 22 -41.68 47.57 19.91
CA SER A 22 -43.06 47.32 19.55
C SER A 22 -43.59 46.15 20.37
N GLU A 23 -44.70 46.43 21.10
CA GLU A 23 -45.38 45.49 22.01
C GLU A 23 -46.05 44.34 21.21
N ALA A 24 -46.05 43.15 21.87
CA ALA A 24 -46.72 41.96 21.37
C ALA A 24 -48.12 41.82 22.03
N PRO A 25 -49.14 41.28 21.36
CA PRO A 25 -50.42 40.93 21.97
C PRO A 25 -50.28 39.58 22.72
N LYS A 26 -50.90 39.53 23.93
CA LYS A 26 -51.03 38.34 24.79
C LYS A 26 -52.07 37.39 24.22
N ASP A 27 -51.70 36.18 23.86
CA ASP A 27 -52.62 35.07 23.61
C ASP A 27 -52.55 34.09 24.80
N ASN A 28 -53.68 33.86 25.46
CA ASN A 28 -53.87 32.95 26.56
C ASN A 28 -54.46 31.64 26.01
N SER A 29 -53.61 30.64 25.82
CA SER A 29 -54.05 29.26 25.63
C SER A 29 -53.25 28.32 26.60
N PRO A 30 -53.85 27.30 27.21
CA PRO A 30 -53.25 26.53 28.26
C PRO A 30 -52.17 25.58 27.74
N VAL A 31 -50.99 25.67 28.33
CA VAL A 31 -49.87 24.77 28.07
C VAL A 31 -50.16 23.44 28.74
N THR A 32 -50.39 22.39 27.96
CA THR A 32 -50.33 21.01 28.41
C THR A 32 -48.89 20.54 28.36
N ASP A 33 -48.29 20.38 29.53
CA ASP A 33 -46.99 19.75 29.73
C ASP A 33 -47.02 18.27 29.31
N ALA A 34 -46.60 17.97 28.04
CA ALA A 34 -46.22 16.64 27.65
C ALA A 34 -44.71 16.53 27.74
N LYS A 35 -44.21 16.06 28.90
CA LYS A 35 -42.82 15.55 29.04
C LYS A 35 -42.63 14.37 28.07
N LYS A 36 -42.03 14.63 26.91
CA LYS A 36 -41.51 13.60 26.06
C LYS A 36 -40.14 13.18 26.60
N GLU A 37 -40.10 12.10 27.37
CA GLU A 37 -38.87 11.43 27.75
C GLU A 37 -38.15 11.00 26.47
N VAL A 38 -37.04 11.66 26.16
CA VAL A 38 -36.12 11.24 25.08
C VAL A 38 -35.24 10.14 25.68
N THR A 39 -35.72 8.91 25.64
CA THR A 39 -34.90 7.71 25.81
C THR A 39 -34.15 7.44 24.52
N GLY A 40 -33.15 8.29 24.20
CA GLY A 40 -32.16 7.99 23.19
C GLY A 40 -31.01 7.26 23.87
N GLU A 41 -30.90 5.93 23.69
CA GLU A 41 -29.64 5.25 23.98
C GLU A 41 -28.52 5.97 23.23
N PRO A 42 -27.37 6.25 23.90
CA PRO A 42 -26.23 6.82 23.19
C PRO A 42 -25.79 5.86 22.10
N SER A 43 -25.87 6.30 20.85
CA SER A 43 -25.33 5.56 19.72
C SER A 43 -23.89 5.19 20.04
N PRO A 44 -23.46 3.92 19.90
CA PRO A 44 -22.11 3.51 20.24
C PRO A 44 -21.12 4.40 19.46
N LEU A 45 -20.23 5.05 20.19
CA LEU A 45 -19.16 5.85 19.60
C LEU A 45 -18.42 4.97 18.61
N LYS A 46 -18.48 5.35 17.33
CA LYS A 46 -17.72 4.66 16.28
C LYS A 46 -16.26 4.65 16.71
N ALA A 47 -15.70 3.48 16.97
CA ALA A 47 -14.30 3.35 17.37
C ALA A 47 -13.42 4.15 16.42
N ALA A 48 -12.49 4.94 16.94
CA ALA A 48 -11.56 5.68 16.12
C ALA A 48 -10.78 4.69 15.21
N ALA A 49 -10.58 5.05 13.94
CA ALA A 49 -9.80 4.21 13.04
C ALA A 49 -8.39 3.99 13.62
N PRO A 50 -7.82 2.77 13.50
CA PRO A 50 -6.47 2.50 13.97
C PRO A 50 -5.48 3.53 13.42
N ALA A 51 -4.62 4.07 14.28
CA ALA A 51 -3.61 5.04 13.93
C ALA A 51 -2.23 4.38 13.83
N VAL A 52 -1.38 4.91 12.93
CA VAL A 52 0.01 4.46 12.80
C VAL A 52 0.73 4.62 14.14
N ASP A 53 1.34 3.54 14.63
CA ASP A 53 2.21 3.52 15.80
C ASP A 53 3.67 3.38 15.34
N ARG A 54 4.36 4.52 15.29
CA ARG A 54 5.75 4.56 14.81
C ARG A 54 6.72 3.82 15.74
N GLY A 55 6.47 3.82 17.04
CA GLY A 55 7.31 3.09 18.01
C GLY A 55 7.20 1.58 17.83
N LYS A 56 5.98 1.07 17.72
CA LYS A 56 5.73 -0.35 17.45
C LYS A 56 6.26 -0.76 16.07
N LEU A 57 6.12 0.11 15.05
CA LEU A 57 6.64 -0.15 13.71
C LEU A 57 8.17 -0.22 13.71
N PHE A 58 8.84 0.71 14.39
CA PHE A 58 10.29 0.67 14.57
C PHE A 58 10.73 -0.63 15.25
N TYR A 59 10.07 -1.02 16.33
CA TYR A 59 10.32 -2.31 17.00
C TYR A 59 10.16 -3.49 16.04
N ALA A 60 9.07 -3.54 15.28
CA ALA A 60 8.81 -4.61 14.30
C ALA A 60 9.90 -4.70 13.23
N VAL A 61 10.40 -3.55 12.75
CA VAL A 61 11.49 -3.50 11.77
C VAL A 61 12.82 -3.97 12.37
N GLN A 62 13.10 -3.64 13.64
CA GLN A 62 14.36 -4.01 14.31
C GLN A 62 14.38 -5.45 14.83
N ASN A 63 13.22 -6.05 15.10
CA ASN A 63 13.11 -7.39 15.69
C ASN A 63 13.21 -8.53 14.65
N ARG A 64 13.71 -8.25 13.46
CA ARG A 64 14.03 -9.23 12.41
C ARG A 64 15.50 -9.63 12.47
N SER A 65 15.85 -10.65 11.69
CA SER A 65 17.26 -11.07 11.54
C SER A 65 18.15 -9.94 10.99
N ASP A 66 19.45 -10.00 11.26
CA ASP A 66 20.40 -9.03 10.70
C ASP A 66 20.43 -9.08 9.17
N GLU A 67 20.25 -10.26 8.57
CA GLU A 67 20.15 -10.45 7.13
C GLU A 67 18.96 -9.67 6.53
N ASP A 68 17.79 -9.72 7.19
CA ASP A 68 16.62 -8.93 6.76
C ASP A 68 16.88 -7.42 6.90
N LYS A 69 17.56 -7.00 7.99
CA LYS A 69 17.83 -5.59 8.31
C LYS A 69 18.82 -4.90 7.38
N VAL A 70 19.79 -5.64 6.81
CA VAL A 70 20.77 -5.11 5.84
C VAL A 70 20.09 -4.34 4.71
N ARG A 71 18.85 -4.69 4.36
CA ARG A 71 18.10 -4.07 3.26
C ARG A 71 17.17 -2.94 3.69
N ASN A 72 17.16 -2.58 4.98
CA ASN A 72 16.28 -1.52 5.48
C ASN A 72 16.59 -0.17 4.85
N GLU A 73 17.87 0.16 4.68
CA GLU A 73 18.32 1.41 4.08
C GLU A 73 17.80 1.57 2.64
N ALA A 74 17.88 0.51 1.83
CA ALA A 74 17.42 0.53 0.44
C ALA A 74 15.90 0.41 0.29
N ARG A 75 15.17 -0.04 1.31
CA ARG A 75 13.74 -0.38 1.22
C ARG A 75 12.82 0.49 2.06
N HIS A 76 13.37 1.30 2.94
CA HIS A 76 12.67 2.29 3.77
C HIS A 76 11.37 1.74 4.39
N PRO A 77 11.38 0.56 5.09
CA PRO A 77 10.15 -0.12 5.50
C PRO A 77 9.28 0.71 6.46
N ILE A 78 9.89 1.54 7.32
CA ILE A 78 9.15 2.41 8.23
C ILE A 78 8.40 3.46 7.43
N GLN A 79 9.09 4.22 6.58
CA GLN A 79 8.47 5.26 5.74
C GLN A 79 7.40 4.66 4.82
N THR A 80 7.66 3.47 4.26
CA THR A 80 6.73 2.77 3.37
C THR A 80 5.43 2.42 4.08
N LEU A 81 5.49 1.79 5.27
CA LEU A 81 4.29 1.38 5.99
C LEU A 81 3.56 2.55 6.66
N GLU A 82 4.28 3.61 7.06
CA GLU A 82 3.70 4.90 7.49
C GLU A 82 2.92 5.56 6.33
N PHE A 83 3.54 5.65 5.15
CA PHE A 83 2.91 6.23 3.96
C PHE A 83 1.66 5.44 3.56
N PHE A 84 1.67 4.10 3.66
CA PHE A 84 0.52 3.25 3.41
C PHE A 84 -0.52 3.29 4.55
N LYS A 85 -0.25 4.04 5.60
CA LYS A 85 -1.14 4.17 6.77
C LYS A 85 -1.51 2.81 7.36
N VAL A 86 -0.57 1.89 7.40
CA VAL A 86 -0.73 0.61 8.09
C VAL A 86 -0.65 0.85 9.59
N ALA A 87 -1.57 0.26 10.36
CA ALA A 87 -1.63 0.42 11.81
C ALA A 87 -1.82 -0.93 12.52
N PRO A 88 -1.43 -1.06 13.79
CA PRO A 88 -1.72 -2.23 14.60
C PRO A 88 -3.20 -2.60 14.59
N GLY A 89 -3.51 -3.88 14.63
CA GLY A 89 -4.90 -4.39 14.64
C GLY A 89 -5.63 -4.34 13.30
N MET A 90 -5.01 -3.83 12.23
CA MET A 90 -5.61 -3.83 10.89
C MET A 90 -5.64 -5.22 10.26
N SER A 91 -6.60 -5.41 9.33
CA SER A 91 -6.61 -6.50 8.36
C SER A 91 -5.83 -6.07 7.12
N VAL A 92 -4.70 -6.72 6.85
CA VAL A 92 -3.77 -6.39 5.76
C VAL A 92 -3.59 -7.59 4.84
N ALA A 93 -3.70 -7.38 3.54
CA ALA A 93 -3.35 -8.37 2.53
C ALA A 93 -2.04 -7.98 1.84
N GLU A 94 -1.08 -8.89 1.81
CA GLU A 94 0.19 -8.75 1.10
C GLU A 94 0.15 -9.58 -0.19
N ALA A 95 0.22 -8.91 -1.33
CA ALA A 95 0.30 -9.55 -2.62
C ALA A 95 1.72 -10.08 -2.87
N LEU A 96 1.82 -11.35 -3.20
CA LEU A 96 3.06 -12.06 -3.54
C LEU A 96 4.14 -11.94 -2.44
N PRO A 97 3.87 -12.40 -1.21
CA PRO A 97 4.76 -12.23 -0.07
C PRO A 97 6.15 -12.83 -0.26
N GLY A 98 6.30 -13.79 -1.19
CA GLY A 98 7.59 -14.43 -1.51
C GLY A 98 8.26 -15.04 -0.28
N GLY A 99 9.50 -14.61 0.01
CA GLY A 99 10.24 -15.02 1.20
C GLY A 99 9.80 -14.35 2.51
N GLY A 100 8.72 -13.56 2.51
CA GLY A 100 8.11 -12.98 3.71
C GLY A 100 8.83 -11.77 4.29
N TRP A 101 9.61 -11.03 3.50
CA TRP A 101 10.39 -9.91 4.02
C TRP A 101 9.52 -8.83 4.68
N TYR A 102 8.39 -8.44 4.06
CA TYR A 102 7.41 -7.55 4.67
C TYR A 102 6.45 -8.30 5.59
N SER A 103 6.10 -9.56 5.29
CA SER A 103 5.26 -10.39 6.16
C SER A 103 5.83 -10.49 7.57
N LYS A 104 7.17 -10.60 7.72
CA LYS A 104 7.84 -10.59 9.04
C LYS A 104 7.60 -9.28 9.79
N ILE A 105 7.69 -8.12 9.12
CA ILE A 105 7.40 -6.83 9.74
C ILE A 105 5.93 -6.75 10.15
N LEU A 106 5.03 -7.12 9.23
CA LEU A 106 3.59 -7.08 9.44
C LEU A 106 3.14 -8.01 10.57
N ALA A 107 3.74 -9.20 10.70
CA ALA A 107 3.44 -10.12 11.79
C ALA A 107 3.70 -9.52 13.18
N TYR A 108 4.81 -8.81 13.36
CA TYR A 108 5.09 -8.08 14.61
C TYR A 108 4.21 -6.84 14.78
N TYR A 109 4.01 -6.11 13.69
CA TYR A 109 3.39 -4.79 13.75
C TYR A 109 1.89 -4.85 13.93
N LEU A 110 1.20 -5.74 13.23
CA LEU A 110 -0.25 -5.92 13.36
C LEU A 110 -0.62 -6.48 14.74
N GLY A 111 0.15 -7.46 15.24
CA GLY A 111 -0.10 -8.10 16.52
C GLY A 111 -1.32 -9.03 16.51
N ALA A 112 -1.64 -9.62 17.66
CA ALA A 112 -2.68 -10.64 17.80
C ALA A 112 -4.10 -10.16 17.41
N GLU A 113 -4.37 -8.87 17.52
CA GLU A 113 -5.67 -8.28 17.15
C GLU A 113 -5.81 -8.00 15.64
N GLY A 114 -4.70 -8.10 14.89
CA GLY A 114 -4.68 -7.89 13.45
C GLY A 114 -4.95 -9.16 12.66
N GLN A 115 -4.99 -8.98 11.33
CA GLN A 115 -5.07 -10.08 10.36
C GLN A 115 -4.05 -9.86 9.25
N LEU A 116 -3.40 -10.94 8.81
CA LEU A 116 -2.44 -10.90 7.71
C LEU A 116 -2.80 -11.97 6.66
N HIS A 117 -3.13 -11.52 5.46
CA HIS A 117 -3.50 -12.38 4.35
C HIS A 117 -2.38 -12.37 3.30
N GLY A 118 -1.87 -13.55 2.94
CA GLY A 118 -0.94 -13.72 1.84
C GLY A 118 -1.71 -14.05 0.56
N ILE A 119 -1.62 -13.21 -0.46
CA ILE A 119 -2.23 -13.47 -1.77
C ILE A 119 -1.13 -13.90 -2.74
N ASN A 120 -1.26 -15.08 -3.33
CA ASN A 120 -0.27 -15.60 -4.28
C ASN A 120 -0.82 -15.60 -5.70
N TYR A 121 0.04 -15.94 -6.65
CA TYR A 121 -0.36 -16.22 -8.02
C TYR A 121 -1.41 -17.33 -8.07
N ASN A 122 -2.25 -17.31 -9.09
CA ASN A 122 -3.04 -18.49 -9.48
C ASN A 122 -2.10 -19.63 -9.88
N ASP A 123 -2.52 -20.85 -9.65
CA ASP A 123 -1.67 -22.03 -9.78
C ASP A 123 -1.09 -22.18 -11.20
N ASP A 124 -1.87 -21.84 -12.23
CA ASP A 124 -1.46 -21.90 -13.63
C ASP A 124 -0.40 -20.87 -14.02
N MET A 125 -0.27 -19.80 -13.26
CA MET A 125 0.68 -18.72 -13.55
C MET A 125 2.13 -19.18 -13.37
N TRP A 126 2.40 -20.09 -12.46
CA TRP A 126 3.76 -20.58 -12.21
C TRP A 126 4.39 -21.22 -13.43
N ALA A 127 3.63 -22.01 -14.18
CA ALA A 127 4.11 -22.65 -15.42
C ALA A 127 4.42 -21.63 -16.54
N ARG A 128 3.70 -20.48 -16.57
CA ARG A 128 3.89 -19.42 -17.58
C ARG A 128 5.26 -18.75 -17.53
N PHE A 129 5.92 -18.76 -16.36
CA PHE A 129 7.29 -18.22 -16.25
C PHE A 129 8.30 -18.99 -17.11
N GLY A 130 8.09 -20.28 -17.36
CA GLY A 130 8.88 -21.11 -18.26
C GLY A 130 10.25 -21.56 -17.73
N PHE A 131 10.63 -21.21 -16.51
CA PHE A 131 11.92 -21.54 -15.91
C PHE A 131 11.84 -22.31 -14.59
N PHE A 132 10.65 -22.51 -14.04
CA PHE A 132 10.46 -23.31 -12.84
C PHE A 132 10.37 -24.79 -13.18
N SER A 133 10.99 -25.66 -12.36
CA SER A 133 10.75 -27.11 -12.43
C SER A 133 9.36 -27.47 -11.88
N GLU A 134 8.88 -28.67 -12.21
CA GLU A 134 7.60 -29.15 -11.69
C GLU A 134 7.56 -29.19 -10.17
N GLU A 135 8.68 -29.59 -9.53
CA GLU A 135 8.79 -29.61 -8.06
C GLU A 135 8.75 -28.19 -7.47
N ALA A 136 9.40 -27.22 -8.14
CA ALA A 136 9.37 -25.82 -7.71
C ALA A 136 7.96 -25.22 -7.83
N ILE A 137 7.24 -25.54 -8.91
CA ILE A 137 5.83 -25.16 -9.12
C ILE A 137 4.96 -25.75 -8.02
N LYS A 138 5.06 -27.08 -7.76
CA LYS A 138 4.32 -27.74 -6.71
C LYS A 138 4.58 -27.10 -5.35
N SER A 139 5.84 -26.88 -4.99
CA SER A 139 6.23 -26.24 -3.73
C SER A 139 5.68 -24.80 -3.61
N ALA A 140 5.63 -24.05 -4.71
CA ALA A 140 5.09 -22.69 -4.72
C ALA A 140 3.58 -22.66 -4.50
N ILE A 141 2.84 -23.59 -5.12
CA ILE A 141 1.38 -23.79 -4.91
C ILE A 141 1.09 -24.17 -3.46
N GLU A 142 1.78 -25.21 -2.93
CA GLU A 142 1.65 -25.64 -1.54
C GLU A 142 2.01 -24.50 -0.56
N GLY A 143 2.96 -23.65 -0.93
CA GLY A 143 3.39 -22.48 -0.16
C GLY A 143 2.29 -21.45 0.09
N THR A 144 1.27 -21.41 -0.75
CA THR A 144 0.10 -20.54 -0.57
C THR A 144 -0.70 -20.95 0.66
N ALA A 145 -1.09 -22.21 0.75
CA ALA A 145 -1.81 -22.75 1.90
C ALA A 145 -0.94 -22.81 3.17
N ALA A 146 0.40 -22.91 3.02
CA ALA A 146 1.33 -22.93 4.14
C ALA A 146 1.63 -21.53 4.73
N PHE A 147 1.15 -20.44 4.12
CA PHE A 147 1.42 -19.07 4.58
C PHE A 147 1.08 -18.83 6.06
N PRO A 148 -0.07 -19.28 6.60
CA PRO A 148 -0.39 -19.13 8.02
C PRO A 148 0.63 -19.81 8.97
N GLY A 149 1.17 -20.94 8.56
CA GLY A 149 2.24 -21.62 9.31
C GLY A 149 3.49 -20.76 9.41
N LYS A 150 3.93 -20.17 8.29
CA LYS A 150 5.07 -19.26 8.26
C LYS A 150 4.86 -18.00 9.10
N VAL A 151 3.66 -17.39 9.06
CA VAL A 151 3.35 -16.20 9.87
C VAL A 151 3.48 -16.50 11.37
N LYS A 152 3.07 -17.68 11.82
CA LYS A 152 3.22 -18.12 13.23
C LYS A 152 4.68 -18.19 13.68
N GLU A 153 5.61 -18.45 12.76
CA GLU A 153 7.04 -18.52 13.06
C GLU A 153 7.69 -17.12 13.11
N PHE A 154 7.05 -16.09 12.55
CA PHE A 154 7.66 -14.75 12.44
C PHE A 154 7.58 -13.93 13.72
N ALA A 155 6.58 -14.13 14.56
CA ALA A 155 6.37 -13.33 15.78
C ALA A 155 5.80 -14.20 16.91
N GLU A 156 6.09 -13.82 18.15
CA GLU A 156 5.58 -14.50 19.34
C GLU A 156 4.06 -14.44 19.46
N ASN A 157 3.48 -13.28 19.12
CA ASN A 157 2.03 -13.04 19.12
C ASN A 157 1.57 -12.61 17.72
N PRO A 158 1.58 -13.52 16.74
CA PRO A 158 1.28 -13.20 15.35
C PRO A 158 -0.21 -12.91 15.16
N PRO A 159 -0.58 -12.14 14.11
CA PRO A 159 -1.96 -11.96 13.70
C PRO A 159 -2.57 -13.28 13.20
N ALA A 160 -3.90 -13.38 13.25
CA ALA A 160 -4.60 -14.41 12.49
C ALA A 160 -4.25 -14.26 11.00
N SER A 161 -4.04 -15.38 10.31
CA SER A 161 -3.55 -15.32 8.93
C SER A 161 -4.18 -16.38 8.02
N THR A 162 -4.28 -16.05 6.73
CA THR A 162 -4.75 -16.95 5.67
C THR A 162 -3.86 -16.78 4.44
N GLY A 163 -3.79 -17.82 3.60
CA GLY A 163 -3.13 -17.79 2.30
C GLY A 163 -4.10 -18.25 1.22
N PHE A 164 -4.17 -17.52 0.10
CA PHE A 164 -5.03 -17.83 -1.05
C PHE A 164 -4.44 -17.22 -2.33
N THR A 165 -4.99 -17.59 -3.49
CA THR A 165 -4.63 -17.00 -4.78
C THR A 165 -5.57 -15.85 -5.13
N PHE A 166 -5.23 -15.05 -6.15
CA PHE A 166 -6.14 -14.00 -6.61
C PHE A 166 -7.49 -14.54 -7.09
N ALA A 167 -7.51 -15.74 -7.71
CA ALA A 167 -8.74 -16.39 -8.17
C ALA A 167 -9.58 -16.98 -7.02
N ASP A 168 -8.93 -17.46 -5.96
CA ASP A 168 -9.57 -18.21 -4.88
C ASP A 168 -9.75 -17.38 -3.60
N ALA A 169 -9.78 -16.05 -3.74
CA ALA A 169 -9.99 -15.18 -2.59
C ALA A 169 -11.35 -15.48 -1.91
N PRO A 170 -11.37 -15.77 -0.58
CA PRO A 170 -12.59 -16.12 0.10
C PRO A 170 -13.63 -15.02 0.09
N ASP A 171 -14.88 -15.30 -0.27
CA ASP A 171 -16.00 -14.35 -0.23
C ASP A 171 -16.21 -13.75 1.15
N SER A 172 -15.88 -14.49 2.22
CA SER A 172 -15.95 -14.00 3.61
C SER A 172 -15.00 -12.83 3.90
N LEU A 173 -14.00 -12.60 3.06
CA LEU A 173 -13.09 -11.47 3.17
C LEU A 173 -13.54 -10.23 2.37
N ALA A 174 -14.65 -10.31 1.63
CA ALA A 174 -15.19 -9.19 0.87
C ALA A 174 -15.50 -7.99 1.79
N GLY A 175 -14.92 -6.83 1.49
CA GLY A 175 -15.11 -5.62 2.27
C GLY A 175 -14.54 -5.67 3.70
N THR A 176 -13.59 -6.55 4.00
CA THR A 176 -13.03 -6.69 5.37
C THR A 176 -11.57 -6.26 5.50
N VAL A 177 -10.86 -6.05 4.40
CA VAL A 177 -9.43 -5.72 4.38
C VAL A 177 -9.22 -4.21 4.43
N ASP A 178 -8.39 -3.74 5.35
CA ASP A 178 -8.05 -2.32 5.50
C ASP A 178 -7.02 -1.85 4.48
N ARG A 179 -6.04 -2.72 4.17
CA ARG A 179 -4.91 -2.43 3.28
C ARG A 179 -4.60 -3.62 2.39
N VAL A 180 -4.35 -3.37 1.11
CA VAL A 180 -3.71 -4.33 0.20
C VAL A 180 -2.37 -3.76 -0.24
N LEU A 181 -1.29 -4.55 -0.12
CA LEU A 181 0.07 -4.11 -0.38
C LEU A 181 0.65 -4.88 -1.57
N PHE A 182 1.01 -4.15 -2.62
CA PHE A 182 1.77 -4.66 -3.77
C PHE A 182 3.21 -4.18 -3.68
N ILE A 183 4.09 -4.99 -3.12
CA ILE A 183 5.49 -4.58 -2.94
C ILE A 183 6.38 -5.37 -3.89
N ARG A 184 6.72 -4.77 -5.03
CA ARG A 184 7.48 -5.36 -6.14
C ARG A 184 6.77 -6.59 -6.72
N ALA A 185 5.47 -6.50 -6.84
CA ALA A 185 4.59 -7.58 -7.27
C ALA A 185 4.00 -7.35 -8.67
N LEU A 186 3.69 -6.09 -9.00
CA LEU A 186 2.90 -5.75 -10.19
C LEU A 186 3.57 -6.13 -11.51
N HIS A 187 4.90 -6.08 -11.61
CA HIS A 187 5.61 -6.40 -12.84
C HIS A 187 5.35 -7.83 -13.31
N ASN A 188 5.28 -8.78 -12.39
CA ASN A 188 4.99 -10.17 -12.74
C ASN A 188 3.54 -10.35 -13.19
N LEU A 189 2.59 -9.65 -12.55
CA LEU A 189 1.19 -9.67 -12.95
C LEU A 189 1.02 -9.02 -14.33
N ASN A 190 1.66 -7.86 -14.57
CA ASN A 190 1.55 -7.15 -15.84
C ASN A 190 2.21 -7.91 -17.01
N ARG A 191 3.29 -8.65 -16.73
CA ARG A 191 3.99 -9.50 -17.74
C ARG A 191 3.04 -10.45 -18.48
N PHE A 192 2.05 -10.99 -17.79
CA PHE A 192 1.09 -11.94 -18.35
C PHE A 192 -0.30 -11.34 -18.55
N GLU A 193 -0.45 -10.02 -18.41
CA GLU A 193 -1.74 -9.34 -18.57
C GLU A 193 -2.38 -9.57 -19.93
N LYS A 194 -1.60 -9.39 -21.02
CA LYS A 194 -2.11 -9.57 -22.39
C LYS A 194 -2.53 -11.01 -22.68
N GLU A 195 -1.89 -11.98 -22.04
CA GLU A 195 -2.13 -13.40 -22.26
C GLU A 195 -3.24 -13.95 -21.40
N ALA A 196 -3.30 -13.54 -20.12
CA ALA A 196 -4.11 -14.17 -19.10
C ALA A 196 -4.89 -13.21 -18.20
N GLY A 197 -4.82 -11.88 -18.40
CA GLY A 197 -5.56 -10.91 -17.59
C GLY A 197 -5.15 -10.86 -16.12
N THR A 198 -3.94 -11.24 -15.81
CA THR A 198 -3.46 -11.46 -14.44
C THR A 198 -3.45 -10.19 -13.57
N MET A 199 -3.13 -9.04 -14.15
CA MET A 199 -3.18 -7.74 -13.47
C MET A 199 -4.62 -7.31 -13.23
N THR A 200 -5.46 -7.42 -14.26
CA THR A 200 -6.91 -7.12 -14.19
C THR A 200 -7.58 -7.94 -13.10
N GLU A 201 -7.31 -9.25 -13.04
CA GLU A 201 -7.86 -10.14 -12.00
C GLU A 201 -7.37 -9.74 -10.61
N ALA A 202 -6.07 -9.50 -10.44
CA ALA A 202 -5.50 -9.08 -9.16
C ALA A 202 -6.13 -7.77 -8.65
N LEU A 203 -6.34 -6.79 -9.52
CA LEU A 203 -6.98 -5.53 -9.14
C LEU A 203 -8.48 -5.70 -8.84
N LYS A 204 -9.20 -6.56 -9.58
CA LYS A 204 -10.59 -6.91 -9.29
C LYS A 204 -10.72 -7.55 -7.90
N THR A 205 -9.89 -8.54 -7.59
CA THR A 205 -9.84 -9.19 -6.27
C THR A 205 -9.48 -8.20 -5.17
N THR A 206 -8.49 -7.33 -5.41
CA THR A 206 -8.13 -6.25 -4.48
C THR A 206 -9.34 -5.35 -4.16
N ARG A 207 -10.11 -4.97 -5.18
CA ARG A 207 -11.31 -4.14 -5.00
C ARG A 207 -12.39 -4.84 -4.20
N MET A 208 -12.57 -6.14 -4.40
CA MET A 208 -13.51 -6.98 -3.65
C MET A 208 -13.12 -7.06 -2.17
N LEU A 209 -11.85 -7.30 -1.87
CA LEU A 209 -11.35 -7.47 -0.50
C LEU A 209 -11.46 -6.18 0.33
N LEU A 210 -11.21 -5.01 -0.27
CA LEU A 210 -11.10 -3.75 0.45
C LEU A 210 -12.42 -3.26 1.04
N LYS A 211 -12.34 -2.84 2.31
CA LYS A 211 -13.38 -2.03 2.97
C LYS A 211 -13.65 -0.73 2.20
N ASP A 212 -14.80 -0.14 2.44
CA ASP A 212 -15.02 1.26 2.08
C ASP A 212 -13.99 2.14 2.82
N GLY A 213 -13.28 2.98 2.05
CA GLY A 213 -12.15 3.76 2.57
C GLY A 213 -10.84 2.97 2.76
N GLY A 214 -10.81 1.68 2.38
CA GLY A 214 -9.58 0.89 2.33
C GLY A 214 -8.58 1.43 1.30
N LEU A 215 -7.28 1.19 1.53
CA LEU A 215 -6.21 1.73 0.69
C LEU A 215 -5.33 0.63 0.11
N VAL A 216 -4.77 0.92 -1.07
CA VAL A 216 -3.76 0.07 -1.71
C VAL A 216 -2.42 0.79 -1.69
N GLY A 217 -1.41 0.13 -1.11
CA GLY A 217 -0.02 0.58 -1.15
C GLY A 217 0.76 -0.15 -2.24
N VAL A 218 1.48 0.61 -3.07
CA VAL A 218 2.29 0.06 -4.17
C VAL A 218 3.73 0.53 -4.04
N VAL A 219 4.67 -0.39 -4.05
CA VAL A 219 6.09 -0.15 -4.35
C VAL A 219 6.44 -0.99 -5.57
N GLN A 220 6.86 -0.37 -6.67
CA GLN A 220 7.16 -1.09 -7.92
C GLN A 220 8.39 -0.51 -8.60
N HIS A 221 9.23 -1.37 -9.20
CA HIS A 221 10.36 -0.96 -10.02
C HIS A 221 9.90 -0.07 -11.16
N GLN A 222 10.48 1.13 -11.23
CA GLN A 222 10.02 2.18 -12.13
C GLN A 222 10.86 2.24 -13.40
N ALA A 223 10.22 2.08 -14.55
CA ALA A 223 10.80 2.37 -15.85
C ALA A 223 10.83 3.89 -16.10
N PRO A 224 11.83 4.39 -16.85
CA PRO A 224 11.73 5.73 -17.46
C PRO A 224 10.46 5.83 -18.32
N GLU A 225 9.74 6.96 -18.25
CA GLU A 225 8.52 7.16 -19.05
C GLU A 225 8.79 7.15 -20.56
N SER A 226 10.01 7.44 -20.97
CA SER A 226 10.46 7.41 -22.39
C SER A 226 10.73 6.02 -22.93
N SER A 227 10.76 4.97 -22.09
CA SER A 227 10.98 3.59 -22.53
C SER A 227 9.83 3.09 -23.40
N SER A 228 10.09 2.08 -24.26
CA SER A 228 9.02 1.44 -25.02
C SER A 228 8.07 0.66 -24.08
N ASP A 229 6.79 0.59 -24.43
CA ASP A 229 5.80 -0.17 -23.68
C ASP A 229 6.07 -1.69 -23.74
N SER A 230 6.76 -2.15 -24.79
CA SER A 230 7.13 -3.55 -24.96
C SER A 230 8.24 -4.00 -24.01
N TRP A 231 9.12 -3.09 -23.58
CA TRP A 231 10.14 -3.37 -22.58
C TRP A 231 9.62 -3.14 -21.16
N ALA A 232 8.81 -2.10 -20.97
CA ALA A 232 8.24 -1.73 -19.68
C ALA A 232 6.94 -2.49 -19.35
N ASP A 233 6.76 -3.69 -19.89
CA ASP A 233 5.60 -4.56 -19.69
C ASP A 233 5.68 -5.43 -18.44
N GLY A 234 6.79 -5.36 -17.70
CA GLY A 234 7.07 -6.16 -16.50
C GLY A 234 7.99 -7.35 -16.74
N SER A 235 8.23 -7.76 -17.99
CA SER A 235 9.14 -8.89 -18.30
C SER A 235 10.58 -8.61 -17.88
N ALA A 236 11.02 -7.34 -17.98
CA ALA A 236 12.29 -6.84 -17.46
C ALA A 236 12.24 -6.46 -15.96
N GLY A 237 11.10 -6.63 -15.30
CA GLY A 237 10.84 -6.25 -13.92
C GLY A 237 10.38 -4.80 -13.72
N TYR A 238 10.43 -3.96 -14.74
CA TYR A 238 10.09 -2.53 -14.68
C TYR A 238 8.71 -2.23 -15.26
N LEU A 239 8.02 -1.24 -14.69
CA LEU A 239 6.78 -0.67 -15.20
C LEU A 239 6.87 0.85 -15.20
N LYS A 240 6.24 1.53 -16.16
CA LYS A 240 6.07 2.98 -16.13
C LYS A 240 5.12 3.38 -15.00
N LYS A 241 5.41 4.50 -14.32
CA LYS A 241 4.53 5.04 -13.27
C LYS A 241 3.16 5.40 -13.84
N SER A 242 3.14 6.01 -15.02
CA SER A 242 1.91 6.36 -15.75
C SER A 242 1.04 5.13 -16.04
N ALA A 243 1.64 4.03 -16.52
CA ALA A 243 0.92 2.80 -16.84
C ALA A 243 0.32 2.13 -15.57
N VAL A 244 1.05 2.14 -14.45
CA VAL A 244 0.51 1.64 -13.17
C VAL A 244 -0.67 2.48 -12.71
N ILE A 245 -0.58 3.81 -12.75
CA ILE A 245 -1.68 4.70 -12.38
C ILE A 245 -2.89 4.46 -13.28
N GLU A 246 -2.70 4.32 -14.58
CA GLU A 246 -3.77 4.04 -15.54
C GLU A 246 -4.46 2.70 -15.25
N ALA A 247 -3.70 1.62 -15.01
CA ALA A 247 -4.25 0.31 -14.68
C ALA A 247 -5.11 0.35 -13.41
N PHE A 248 -4.66 1.05 -12.36
CA PHE A 248 -5.45 1.23 -11.14
C PHE A 248 -6.69 2.07 -11.35
N ASN A 249 -6.61 3.17 -12.12
CA ASN A 249 -7.77 4.00 -12.46
C ASN A 249 -8.84 3.19 -13.22
N ASN A 250 -8.42 2.40 -14.21
CA ASN A 250 -9.31 1.53 -14.99
C ASN A 250 -9.97 0.45 -14.13
N ALA A 251 -9.31 0.02 -13.03
CA ALA A 251 -9.86 -0.92 -12.06
C ALA A 251 -10.73 -0.27 -10.98
N GLY A 252 -11.00 1.05 -11.06
CA GLY A 252 -11.82 1.79 -10.11
C GLY A 252 -11.12 2.14 -8.81
N PHE A 253 -9.86 2.51 -8.91
CA PHE A 253 -9.09 3.14 -7.83
C PHE A 253 -8.70 4.56 -8.23
N GLU A 254 -8.45 5.41 -7.25
CA GLU A 254 -7.93 6.77 -7.43
C GLU A 254 -6.59 6.91 -6.74
N LEU A 255 -5.62 7.55 -7.41
CA LEU A 255 -4.35 7.91 -6.77
C LEU A 255 -4.61 8.97 -5.68
N VAL A 256 -4.20 8.65 -4.45
CA VAL A 256 -4.29 9.56 -3.29
C VAL A 256 -3.02 10.37 -3.12
N SER A 257 -1.88 9.71 -3.27
CA SER A 257 -0.56 10.31 -3.06
C SER A 257 0.53 9.46 -3.68
N ASP A 258 1.68 10.05 -3.95
CA ASP A 258 2.93 9.38 -4.29
C ASP A 258 4.08 9.91 -3.41
N ALA A 259 5.18 9.16 -3.36
CA ALA A 259 6.37 9.52 -2.59
C ALA A 259 7.63 9.02 -3.30
N ASP A 260 8.74 9.71 -3.05
CA ASP A 260 10.04 9.53 -3.71
C ASP A 260 11.09 8.81 -2.86
N PHE A 261 10.82 8.53 -1.58
CA PHE A 261 11.82 7.97 -0.67
C PHE A 261 12.32 6.56 -1.04
N ASN A 262 11.65 5.85 -1.97
CA ASN A 262 12.11 4.59 -2.56
C ASN A 262 12.72 4.80 -3.96
N GLU A 263 12.82 6.02 -4.46
CA GLU A 263 13.50 6.31 -5.71
C GLU A 263 15.02 6.18 -5.57
N ASN A 264 15.65 5.65 -6.60
CA ASN A 264 17.09 5.57 -6.70
C ASN A 264 17.54 6.17 -8.04
N PRO A 265 18.03 7.40 -8.04
CA PRO A 265 18.43 8.09 -9.27
C PRO A 265 19.66 7.46 -9.97
N ASN A 266 20.37 6.53 -9.29
CA ASN A 266 21.49 5.82 -9.90
C ASN A 266 21.02 4.66 -10.79
N ASP A 267 19.78 4.14 -10.61
CA ASP A 267 19.23 3.10 -11.49
C ASP A 267 18.57 3.74 -12.71
N ILE A 268 19.37 3.94 -13.76
CA ILE A 268 18.94 4.43 -15.07
C ILE A 268 19.03 3.28 -16.06
N PRO A 269 18.00 2.41 -16.11
CA PRO A 269 18.03 1.24 -16.98
C PRO A 269 17.86 1.63 -18.46
N THR A 270 18.48 0.85 -19.33
CA THR A 270 18.22 0.85 -20.77
C THR A 270 17.29 -0.32 -21.11
N GLU A 271 16.75 -0.35 -22.33
CA GLU A 271 15.90 -1.46 -22.81
C GLU A 271 16.65 -2.81 -23.00
N LYS A 272 17.94 -2.88 -22.65
CA LYS A 272 18.74 -4.10 -22.58
C LYS A 272 18.89 -4.64 -21.18
N ASP A 273 18.48 -3.86 -20.16
CA ASP A 273 18.65 -4.18 -18.76
C ASP A 273 17.41 -4.90 -18.20
N ILE A 274 17.65 -5.78 -17.23
CA ILE A 274 16.61 -6.35 -16.38
C ILE A 274 16.86 -5.93 -14.94
N VAL A 275 15.79 -5.80 -14.14
CA VAL A 275 15.91 -5.37 -12.74
C VAL A 275 16.75 -6.32 -11.91
N TRP A 276 16.68 -7.61 -12.18
CA TRP A 276 17.40 -8.67 -11.44
C TRP A 276 18.92 -8.64 -11.61
N ARG A 277 19.47 -7.79 -12.54
CA ARG A 277 20.91 -7.54 -12.60
C ARG A 277 21.45 -6.88 -11.34
N LEU A 278 20.57 -6.15 -10.63
CA LEU A 278 20.91 -5.38 -9.44
C LEU A 278 20.88 -6.24 -8.16
N PRO A 279 21.45 -5.73 -7.05
CA PRO A 279 21.27 -6.34 -5.74
C PRO A 279 19.81 -6.59 -5.38
N PRO A 280 19.49 -7.67 -4.69
CA PRO A 280 20.36 -8.75 -4.20
C PRO A 280 20.49 -9.92 -5.17
N THR A 281 19.89 -9.86 -6.36
CA THR A 281 19.78 -11.03 -7.27
C THR A 281 21.04 -11.21 -8.07
N TYR A 282 21.66 -10.12 -8.56
CA TYR A 282 22.89 -10.13 -9.37
C TYR A 282 22.83 -11.05 -10.60
N SER A 283 21.67 -11.20 -11.22
CA SER A 283 21.48 -12.05 -12.40
C SER A 283 22.37 -11.58 -13.56
N GLY A 284 23.26 -12.48 -14.02
CA GLY A 284 24.22 -12.17 -15.09
C GLY A 284 25.35 -11.22 -14.69
N THR A 285 25.46 -10.82 -13.42
CA THR A 285 26.51 -9.89 -12.95
C THR A 285 27.34 -10.44 -11.79
N SER A 286 26.88 -11.51 -11.12
CA SER A 286 27.55 -12.10 -9.94
C SER A 286 28.92 -12.67 -10.24
N GLU A 287 29.11 -13.24 -11.43
CA GLU A 287 30.33 -13.95 -11.83
C GLU A 287 31.42 -13.03 -12.40
N ASP A 288 31.06 -11.82 -12.84
CA ASP A 288 32.01 -10.81 -13.32
C ASP A 288 32.24 -9.75 -12.22
N PRO A 289 33.43 -9.72 -11.59
CA PRO A 289 33.71 -8.76 -10.50
C PRO A 289 33.57 -7.29 -10.93
N LYS A 290 33.81 -6.94 -12.21
CA LYS A 290 33.69 -5.59 -12.70
C LYS A 290 32.22 -5.20 -12.89
N LEU A 291 31.42 -6.11 -13.45
CA LEU A 291 29.97 -5.89 -13.57
C LEU A 291 29.31 -5.85 -12.20
N LYS A 292 29.71 -6.78 -11.30
CA LYS A 292 29.21 -6.76 -9.92
C LYS A 292 29.53 -5.44 -9.22
N ALA A 293 30.78 -4.98 -9.26
CA ALA A 293 31.16 -3.69 -8.67
C ALA A 293 30.37 -2.52 -9.27
N LYS A 294 30.11 -2.54 -10.59
CA LYS A 294 29.26 -1.53 -11.24
C LYS A 294 27.84 -1.52 -10.70
N VAL A 295 27.20 -2.67 -10.59
CA VAL A 295 25.81 -2.73 -10.08
C VAL A 295 25.73 -2.49 -8.57
N ASP A 296 26.77 -2.80 -7.81
CA ASP A 296 26.90 -2.44 -6.39
C ASP A 296 26.89 -0.91 -6.20
N THR A 297 27.50 -0.13 -7.11
CA THR A 297 27.43 1.33 -7.05
C THR A 297 26.05 1.90 -7.41
N ILE A 298 25.24 1.17 -8.15
CA ILE A 298 23.85 1.51 -8.42
C ILE A 298 23.00 1.25 -7.17
N GLY A 299 23.19 0.09 -6.54
CA GLY A 299 22.37 -0.38 -5.44
C GLY A 299 21.06 -1.06 -5.89
N GLU A 300 20.05 -1.09 -5.02
CA GLU A 300 18.72 -1.60 -5.42
C GLU A 300 18.04 -0.67 -6.43
N SER A 301 17.09 -1.20 -7.18
CA SER A 301 16.41 -0.49 -8.27
C SER A 301 15.70 0.80 -7.85
N ASN A 302 15.51 1.70 -8.81
CA ASN A 302 14.57 2.81 -8.71
C ASN A 302 13.13 2.30 -8.56
N ARG A 303 12.34 2.86 -7.61
CA ARG A 303 10.98 2.39 -7.32
C ARG A 303 10.02 3.53 -7.06
N MET A 304 8.90 3.54 -7.78
CA MET A 304 7.73 4.35 -7.44
C MET A 304 7.11 3.87 -6.14
N THR A 305 6.52 4.78 -5.38
CA THR A 305 5.73 4.50 -4.17
C THR A 305 4.42 5.23 -4.27
N LEU A 306 3.30 4.49 -4.40
CA LEU A 306 1.99 5.04 -4.71
C LEU A 306 0.97 4.58 -3.67
N LEU A 307 0.01 5.45 -3.35
CA LEU A 307 -1.10 5.14 -2.48
C LEU A 307 -2.41 5.40 -3.23
N PHE A 308 -3.24 4.37 -3.32
CA PHE A 308 -4.55 4.43 -3.96
C PHE A 308 -5.66 4.22 -2.96
N LYS A 309 -6.86 4.74 -3.26
CA LYS A 309 -8.12 4.43 -2.59
C LYS A 309 -9.10 3.81 -3.58
N LYS A 310 -10.02 2.99 -3.08
CA LYS A 310 -11.16 2.50 -3.83
C LYS A 310 -12.07 3.67 -4.19
N SER A 311 -12.37 3.86 -5.50
CA SER A 311 -13.38 4.83 -5.93
C SER A 311 -14.77 4.38 -5.49
N LEU A 312 -15.61 5.32 -5.07
CA LEU A 312 -17.00 5.07 -4.64
C LEU A 312 -17.88 4.62 -5.79
#